data_990a019e2ad70b8e884b9f647f4ba082
#
_entry.id   990a019e2ad70b8e884b9f647f4ba082
#
_cell.length_a   1.000
_cell.length_b   1.000
_cell.length_c   1.000
_cell.angle_alpha   90.00
_cell.angle_beta   90.00
_cell.angle_gamma   90.00
#
_symmetry.space_group_name_H-M   'P 1'
#
loop_
_entity.id
_entity.type
_entity.pdbx_description
1 polymer ?
#
loop_
_entity_poly.entity_id
_entity_poly.type
_entity_poly.pdbx_seq_one_letter_code
_entity_poly.pdbx_strand_id
1 'polypeptide(L)'
;MLQPKRTKFRKAFKGRIHGDAKGGTALNFGAYGLKAMEPERITARQIEAARRAITRHIKRQGRLWIRIFPDVPVSSKPAEVRMGSGKGAPEYWVARVKPGRILFELDGVPGHIAKTAFERAAEKLPIKTKVIARLGESMVEEV
;
A
#
# COMPACT_ATOMS: atom_id res chain seq x y z
N MET A 1 13.76 -2.36 0.27
CA MET A 1 12.40 -1.87 0.56
C MET A 1 12.32 -0.38 0.26
N LEU A 2 11.13 0.09 0.00
CA LEU A 2 10.89 1.49 -0.31
C LEU A 2 11.16 2.38 0.91
N GLN A 3 11.90 3.45 0.68
CA GLN A 3 12.11 4.50 1.68
C GLN A 3 12.60 5.76 0.97
N PRO A 4 12.39 6.96 1.55
CA PRO A 4 12.89 8.18 0.95
C PRO A 4 14.41 8.22 0.94
N LYS A 5 14.99 8.75 -0.14
CA LYS A 5 16.42 8.99 -0.22
C LYS A 5 16.84 10.16 0.67
N ARG A 6 16.01 11.18 0.72
CA ARG A 6 16.20 12.37 1.57
C ARG A 6 14.89 12.76 2.20
N THR A 7 14.94 13.26 3.41
CA THR A 7 13.78 13.76 4.13
C THR A 7 14.05 15.18 4.63
N LYS A 8 13.02 16.00 4.59
CA LYS A 8 13.06 17.34 5.20
C LYS A 8 13.17 17.23 6.71
N PHE A 9 12.44 16.27 7.28
CA PHE A 9 12.50 15.96 8.71
C PHE A 9 12.77 14.48 8.88
N ARG A 10 13.75 14.16 9.71
CA ARG A 10 14.13 12.77 9.98
C ARG A 10 13.09 12.04 10.83
N LYS A 11 12.32 12.78 11.62
CA LYS A 11 11.30 12.26 12.53
C LYS A 11 10.00 13.02 12.31
N ALA A 12 8.88 12.33 12.52
CA ALA A 12 7.58 12.94 12.41
C ALA A 12 6.71 12.55 13.61
N PHE A 13 5.76 13.43 13.96
CA PHE A 13 4.79 13.11 14.99
C PHE A 13 3.77 12.10 14.48
N LYS A 14 3.34 11.21 15.37
CA LYS A 14 2.17 10.40 15.10
C LYS A 14 0.96 11.31 15.03
N GLY A 15 0.18 11.18 13.98
CA GLY A 15 -1.10 11.86 13.84
C GLY A 15 -2.20 10.84 13.60
N ARG A 16 -3.44 11.27 13.70
CA ARG A 16 -4.58 10.47 13.28
C ARG A 16 -4.82 10.67 11.80
N ILE A 17 -5.22 9.61 11.12
CA ILE A 17 -5.59 9.68 9.72
C ILE A 17 -7.08 9.97 9.64
N HIS A 18 -7.44 11.12 9.10
CA HIS A 18 -8.82 11.60 9.02
C HIS A 18 -9.31 11.72 7.59
N GLY A 19 -10.61 11.52 7.42
CA GLY A 19 -11.31 11.77 6.16
C GLY A 19 -10.99 10.73 5.09
N ASP A 20 -11.51 10.99 3.90
CA ASP A 20 -11.32 10.15 2.74
C ASP A 20 -10.20 10.69 1.85
N ALA A 21 -9.63 9.81 1.01
CA ALA A 21 -8.60 10.21 0.07
C ALA A 21 -9.19 11.18 -0.96
N LYS A 22 -8.48 12.28 -1.22
CA LYS A 22 -8.85 13.26 -2.26
C LYS A 22 -8.09 13.05 -3.56
N GLY A 23 -6.94 12.39 -3.48
CA GLY A 23 -6.13 12.05 -4.65
C GLY A 23 -5.79 10.55 -4.65
N GLY A 24 -5.37 10.03 -5.80
CA GLY A 24 -5.04 8.63 -5.95
C GLY A 24 -6.23 7.69 -5.77
N THR A 25 -7.43 8.15 -6.14
CA THR A 25 -8.68 7.41 -5.97
C THR A 25 -9.17 6.75 -7.26
N ALA A 26 -8.51 7.01 -8.38
CA ALA A 26 -8.88 6.48 -9.67
C ALA A 26 -7.74 5.67 -10.28
N LEU A 27 -8.08 4.67 -11.10
CA LEU A 27 -7.10 3.92 -11.87
C LEU A 27 -6.54 4.79 -12.99
N ASN A 28 -5.24 4.98 -13.01
CA ASN A 28 -4.56 5.82 -13.99
C ASN A 28 -3.68 5.03 -14.95
N PHE A 29 -3.15 3.90 -14.52
CA PHE A 29 -2.14 3.14 -15.26
C PHE A 29 -2.63 1.76 -15.69
N GLY A 30 -3.37 1.07 -14.85
CA GLY A 30 -3.77 -0.31 -15.08
C GLY A 30 -5.27 -0.48 -15.29
N ALA A 31 -5.67 -1.68 -15.69
CA ALA A 31 -7.07 -2.07 -15.83
C ALA A 31 -7.71 -2.47 -14.50
N TYR A 32 -6.89 -2.88 -13.54
CA TYR A 32 -7.34 -3.38 -12.22
C TYR A 32 -6.56 -2.72 -11.12
N GLY A 33 -7.19 -2.56 -9.96
CA GLY A 33 -6.55 -1.95 -8.81
C GLY A 33 -7.03 -2.50 -7.48
N LEU A 34 -6.21 -2.31 -6.46
CA LEU A 34 -6.53 -2.62 -5.07
C LEU A 34 -6.74 -1.31 -4.32
N LYS A 35 -7.94 -1.14 -3.81
CA LYS A 35 -8.39 0.09 -3.15
C LYS A 35 -8.48 -0.10 -1.66
N ALA A 36 -7.97 0.85 -0.89
CA ALA A 36 -8.11 0.86 0.56
C ALA A 36 -9.53 1.22 0.97
N MET A 37 -10.08 0.47 1.91
CA MET A 37 -11.41 0.73 2.46
C MET A 37 -11.37 1.25 3.90
N GLU A 38 -10.20 1.27 4.52
CA GLU A 38 -9.98 1.72 5.89
C GLU A 38 -8.76 2.63 5.95
N PRO A 39 -8.70 3.58 6.92
CA PRO A 39 -7.49 4.36 7.14
C PRO A 39 -6.46 3.54 7.94
N GLU A 40 -5.21 3.61 7.54
CA GLU A 40 -4.13 2.94 8.25
C GLU A 40 -2.77 3.44 7.80
N ARG A 41 -1.76 3.13 8.61
CA ARG A 41 -0.36 3.27 8.26
C ARG A 41 0.14 1.94 7.73
N ILE A 42 0.58 1.92 6.48
CA ILE A 42 1.09 0.70 5.84
C ILE A 42 2.61 0.79 5.80
N THR A 43 3.28 -0.20 6.36
CA THR A 43 4.75 -0.21 6.44
C THR A 43 5.38 -0.58 5.10
N ALA A 44 6.62 -0.15 4.89
CA ALA A 44 7.40 -0.55 3.72
C ALA A 44 7.48 -2.08 3.58
N ARG A 45 7.58 -2.79 4.69
CA ARG A 45 7.61 -4.27 4.70
C ARG A 45 6.29 -4.86 4.23
N GLN A 46 5.16 -4.29 4.64
CA GLN A 46 3.84 -4.74 4.20
C GLN A 46 3.65 -4.48 2.71
N ILE A 47 4.08 -3.33 2.21
CA ILE A 47 4.04 -3.01 0.78
C ILE A 47 4.87 -4.03 -0.02
N GLU A 48 6.07 -4.32 0.45
CA GLU A 48 6.96 -5.29 -0.21
C GLU A 48 6.38 -6.70 -0.18
N ALA A 49 5.80 -7.12 0.94
CA ALA A 49 5.15 -8.43 1.05
C ALA A 49 3.97 -8.55 0.08
N ALA A 50 3.15 -7.51 -0.02
CA ALA A 50 2.02 -7.48 -0.96
C ALA A 50 2.51 -7.52 -2.40
N ARG A 51 3.54 -6.73 -2.73
CA ARG A 51 4.16 -6.72 -4.06
C ARG A 51 4.64 -8.12 -4.47
N ARG A 52 5.35 -8.79 -3.56
CA ARG A 52 5.85 -10.15 -3.81
C ARG A 52 4.73 -11.15 -4.02
N ALA A 53 3.66 -11.05 -3.25
CA ALA A 53 2.49 -11.92 -3.40
C ALA A 53 1.84 -11.75 -4.78
N ILE A 54 1.68 -10.51 -5.24
CA ILE A 54 1.14 -10.22 -6.57
C ILE A 54 2.05 -10.77 -7.65
N THR A 55 3.33 -10.42 -7.62
CA THR A 55 4.32 -10.83 -8.63
C THR A 55 4.44 -12.34 -8.74
N ARG A 56 4.41 -13.03 -7.60
CA ARG A 56 4.45 -14.50 -7.57
C ARG A 56 3.23 -15.10 -8.25
N HIS A 57 2.07 -14.54 -8.03
CA HIS A 57 0.83 -15.08 -8.59
C HIS A 57 0.73 -14.84 -10.10
N ILE A 58 1.10 -13.66 -10.57
CA ILE A 58 1.05 -13.32 -12.01
C ILE A 58 2.23 -13.88 -12.81
N LYS A 59 3.22 -14.46 -12.14
CA LYS A 59 4.39 -15.12 -12.78
C LYS A 59 5.12 -14.20 -13.76
N ARG A 60 5.29 -12.92 -13.40
CA ARG A 60 5.94 -11.90 -14.22
C ARG A 60 5.19 -11.52 -15.50
N GLN A 61 3.94 -11.94 -15.64
CA GLN A 61 3.08 -11.46 -16.71
C GLN A 61 2.52 -10.09 -16.36
N GLY A 62 2.30 -9.26 -17.38
CA GLY A 62 1.72 -7.95 -17.15
C GLY A 62 2.63 -6.98 -16.44
N ARG A 63 2.02 -5.94 -15.89
CA ARG A 63 2.73 -4.85 -15.25
C ARG A 63 2.03 -4.43 -13.95
N LEU A 64 2.83 -4.21 -12.92
CA LEU A 64 2.37 -3.78 -11.60
C LEU A 64 2.87 -2.37 -11.30
N TRP A 65 1.98 -1.51 -10.81
CA TRP A 65 2.33 -0.20 -10.27
C TRP A 65 2.02 -0.14 -8.79
N ILE A 66 2.95 0.36 -8.01
CA ILE A 66 2.74 0.67 -6.60
C ILE A 66 2.38 2.14 -6.51
N ARG A 67 1.16 2.44 -6.03
CA ARG A 67 0.62 3.81 -6.03
C ARG A 67 0.82 4.54 -4.71
N ILE A 68 1.40 3.90 -3.72
CA ILE A 68 1.71 4.49 -2.41
C ILE A 68 3.20 4.42 -2.15
N PHE A 69 3.69 5.36 -1.34
CA PHE A 69 5.09 5.40 -0.97
C PHE A 69 5.23 5.64 0.53
N PRO A 70 6.08 4.86 1.22
CA PRO A 70 6.27 5.00 2.67
C PRO A 70 7.25 6.14 2.99
N ASP A 71 6.73 7.34 3.11
CA ASP A 71 7.50 8.56 3.31
C ASP A 71 7.49 9.09 4.74
N VAL A 72 6.73 8.47 5.64
CA VAL A 72 6.59 8.89 7.04
C VAL A 72 7.45 8.00 7.92
N PRO A 73 8.43 8.57 8.64
CA PRO A 73 9.26 7.79 9.55
C PRO A 73 8.51 7.46 10.83
N VAL A 74 8.69 6.25 11.33
CA VAL A 74 8.19 5.83 12.63
C VAL A 74 9.38 5.42 13.49
N SER A 75 9.42 5.98 14.70
CA SER A 75 10.43 5.62 15.67
C SER A 75 9.79 5.04 16.91
N SER A 76 10.46 4.08 17.53
CA SER A 76 10.06 3.57 18.83
C SER A 76 11.16 3.82 19.84
N LYS A 77 10.76 4.08 21.09
CA LYS A 77 11.73 4.18 22.18
C LYS A 77 12.07 2.78 22.68
N PRO A 78 13.36 2.45 22.88
CA PRO A 78 13.70 1.23 23.60
C PRO A 78 13.02 1.22 24.97
N ALA A 79 12.67 0.05 25.46
CA ALA A 79 12.03 -0.08 26.78
C ALA A 79 12.85 0.51 27.94
N GLU A 80 14.16 0.59 27.76
CA GLU A 80 15.10 1.11 28.74
C GLU A 80 15.28 2.63 28.72
N VAL A 81 14.72 3.31 27.71
CA VAL A 81 14.85 4.76 27.58
C VAL A 81 13.81 5.44 28.45
N ARG A 82 14.28 6.33 29.33
CA ARG A 82 13.38 7.11 30.21
C ARG A 82 12.50 8.04 29.41
N MET A 83 11.28 8.24 29.88
CA MET A 83 10.36 9.22 29.30
C MET A 83 11.00 10.61 29.30
N GLY A 84 10.88 11.34 28.21
CA GLY A 84 11.42 12.68 28.10
C GLY A 84 12.82 12.77 27.49
N SER A 85 13.48 11.65 27.21
CA SER A 85 14.82 11.66 26.58
C SER A 85 14.80 11.85 25.06
N GLY A 86 13.67 12.30 24.49
CA GLY A 86 13.51 12.59 23.08
C GLY A 86 13.02 11.40 22.26
N LYS A 87 12.76 11.62 20.98
CA LYS A 87 12.39 10.56 20.04
C LYS A 87 13.57 9.66 19.74
N GLY A 88 13.33 8.36 19.67
CA GLY A 88 14.31 7.42 19.17
C GLY A 88 14.62 7.64 17.68
N ALA A 89 15.62 6.96 17.15
CA ALA A 89 15.90 6.98 15.72
C ALA A 89 14.75 6.36 14.92
N PRO A 90 14.55 6.79 13.66
CA PRO A 90 13.55 6.15 12.81
C PRO A 90 13.89 4.67 12.60
N GLU A 91 12.93 3.78 12.89
CA GLU A 91 13.11 2.34 12.73
C GLU A 91 12.56 1.84 11.42
N TYR A 92 11.48 2.44 10.95
CA TYR A 92 10.84 2.03 9.71
C TYR A 92 10.02 3.18 9.12
N TRP A 93 9.57 2.97 7.90
CA TRP A 93 8.83 3.96 7.14
C TRP A 93 7.43 3.44 6.82
N VAL A 94 6.46 4.34 6.83
CA VAL A 94 5.06 4.01 6.56
C VAL A 94 4.45 4.99 5.56
N ALA A 95 3.44 4.50 4.84
CA ALA A 95 2.54 5.33 4.06
C ALA A 95 1.25 5.54 4.87
N ARG A 96 0.81 6.77 5.00
CA ARG A 96 -0.51 7.08 5.58
C ARG A 96 -1.54 6.95 4.48
N VAL A 97 -2.47 6.02 4.65
CA VAL A 97 -3.48 5.70 3.65
C VAL A 97 -4.85 6.06 4.19
N LYS A 98 -5.63 6.75 3.37
CA LYS A 98 -7.03 7.09 3.65
C LYS A 98 -7.94 6.17 2.85
N PRO A 99 -9.18 5.93 3.33
CA PRO A 99 -10.15 5.16 2.54
C PRO A 99 -10.33 5.76 1.14
N GLY A 100 -10.40 4.91 0.14
CA GLY A 100 -10.54 5.31 -1.27
C GLY A 100 -9.23 5.37 -2.05
N ARG A 101 -8.08 5.32 -1.37
CA ARG A 101 -6.77 5.37 -2.02
C ARG A 101 -6.49 4.07 -2.77
N ILE A 102 -6.01 4.19 -4.01
CA ILE A 102 -5.52 3.04 -4.77
C ILE A 102 -4.11 2.71 -4.29
N LEU A 103 -3.90 1.46 -3.91
CA LEU A 103 -2.62 0.98 -3.38
C LEU A 103 -1.74 0.41 -4.48
N PHE A 104 -2.34 -0.42 -5.35
CA PHE A 104 -1.64 -1.07 -6.46
C PHE A 104 -2.53 -1.06 -7.69
N GLU A 105 -1.90 -1.09 -8.86
CA GLU A 105 -2.60 -1.29 -10.14
C GLU A 105 -1.93 -2.40 -10.92
N LEU A 106 -2.72 -3.15 -11.68
CA LEU A 106 -2.26 -4.22 -12.57
C LEU A 106 -2.82 -4.01 -13.97
N ASP A 107 -2.02 -4.37 -14.96
CA ASP A 107 -2.44 -4.43 -16.34
C ASP A 107 -1.75 -5.59 -17.05
N GLY A 108 -2.29 -6.02 -18.19
CA GLY A 108 -1.69 -7.08 -19.00
C GLY A 108 -1.92 -8.49 -18.47
N VAL A 109 -2.88 -8.68 -17.55
CA VAL A 109 -3.30 -10.00 -17.04
C VAL A 109 -4.81 -10.12 -17.11
N PRO A 110 -5.34 -11.37 -17.24
CA PRO A 110 -6.80 -11.57 -17.18
C PRO A 110 -7.38 -11.12 -15.84
N GLY A 111 -8.65 -10.67 -15.86
CA GLY A 111 -9.28 -10.12 -14.67
C GLY A 111 -9.36 -11.09 -13.50
N HIS A 112 -9.63 -12.36 -13.74
CA HIS A 112 -9.68 -13.36 -12.66
C HIS A 112 -8.31 -13.59 -12.03
N ILE A 113 -7.22 -13.50 -12.78
CA ILE A 113 -5.86 -13.60 -12.25
C ILE A 113 -5.53 -12.36 -11.44
N ALA A 114 -5.88 -11.17 -11.94
CA ALA A 114 -5.68 -9.93 -11.19
C ALA A 114 -6.42 -9.94 -9.86
N LYS A 115 -7.68 -10.39 -9.86
CA LYS A 115 -8.48 -10.50 -8.66
C LYS A 115 -7.83 -11.41 -7.62
N THR A 116 -7.41 -12.61 -8.02
CA THR A 116 -6.75 -13.55 -7.11
C THR A 116 -5.42 -13.00 -6.59
N ALA A 117 -4.64 -12.36 -7.46
CA ALA A 117 -3.37 -11.75 -7.06
C ALA A 117 -3.59 -10.68 -5.97
N PHE A 118 -4.59 -9.82 -6.16
CA PHE A 118 -4.91 -8.78 -5.18
C PHE A 118 -5.50 -9.34 -3.89
N GLU A 119 -6.27 -10.40 -3.95
CA GLU A 119 -6.77 -11.07 -2.75
C GLU A 119 -5.62 -11.63 -1.90
N ARG A 120 -4.61 -12.21 -2.56
CA ARG A 120 -3.41 -12.68 -1.87
C ARG A 120 -2.59 -11.54 -1.30
N ALA A 121 -2.48 -10.43 -2.02
CA ALA A 121 -1.81 -9.24 -1.53
C ALA A 121 -2.53 -8.64 -0.31
N ALA A 122 -3.85 -8.64 -0.34
CA ALA A 122 -4.66 -8.10 0.74
C ALA A 122 -4.40 -8.80 2.08
N GLU A 123 -4.07 -10.10 2.06
CA GLU A 123 -3.71 -10.85 3.26
C GLU A 123 -2.44 -10.32 3.94
N LYS A 124 -1.58 -9.63 3.20
CA LYS A 124 -0.34 -9.04 3.72
C LYS A 124 -0.52 -7.61 4.22
N LEU A 125 -1.70 -7.04 4.02
CA LEU A 125 -2.00 -5.66 4.39
C LEU A 125 -2.87 -5.63 5.66
N PRO A 126 -2.73 -4.59 6.49
CA PRO A 126 -3.43 -4.50 7.77
C PRO A 126 -4.85 -3.95 7.67
N ILE A 127 -5.37 -3.74 6.47
CA ILE A 127 -6.66 -3.08 6.23
C ILE A 127 -7.54 -3.88 5.30
N LYS A 128 -8.82 -3.57 5.36
CA LYS A 128 -9.77 -4.06 4.36
C LYS A 128 -9.54 -3.35 3.03
N THR A 129 -9.58 -4.12 1.96
CA THR A 129 -9.35 -3.64 0.61
C THR A 129 -10.44 -4.13 -0.33
N LYS A 130 -10.55 -3.50 -1.48
CA LYS A 130 -11.49 -3.89 -2.52
C LYS A 130 -10.76 -3.94 -3.85
N VAL A 131 -10.97 -4.98 -4.60
CA VAL A 131 -10.47 -5.08 -5.97
C VAL A 131 -11.43 -4.33 -6.89
N ILE A 132 -10.89 -3.42 -7.68
CA ILE A 132 -11.68 -2.63 -8.64
C ILE A 132 -11.15 -2.83 -10.05
N ALA A 133 -12.02 -2.61 -11.03
CA ALA A 133 -11.68 -2.69 -12.44
C ALA A 133 -12.01 -1.38 -13.12
N ARG A 134 -11.27 -1.07 -14.19
CA ARG A 134 -11.60 0.05 -15.07
C ARG A 134 -12.95 -0.22 -15.72
N LEU A 135 -13.68 0.83 -15.99
CA LEU A 135 -14.99 0.72 -16.68
C LEU A 135 -14.84 -0.09 -17.98
N GLY A 136 -15.67 -1.11 -18.14
CA GLY A 136 -15.63 -2.01 -19.29
C GLY A 136 -14.76 -3.27 -19.10
N GLU A 137 -13.95 -3.34 -18.05
CA GLU A 137 -13.15 -4.51 -17.74
C GLU A 137 -13.90 -5.47 -16.82
N SER A 138 -13.69 -6.76 -16.99
CA SER A 138 -14.31 -7.80 -16.19
C SER A 138 -13.29 -8.54 -15.35
N MET A 139 -13.64 -8.80 -14.09
CA MET A 139 -12.83 -9.62 -13.18
C MET A 139 -13.35 -11.07 -13.11
N VAL A 140 -14.35 -11.39 -13.90
CA VAL A 140 -14.95 -12.72 -13.95
C VAL A 140 -14.34 -13.47 -15.12
N GLU A 141 -14.06 -14.77 -14.93
CA GLU A 141 -13.61 -15.61 -16.03
C GLU A 141 -14.75 -15.72 -17.06
N GLU A 142 -14.46 -15.40 -18.28
CA GLU A 142 -15.41 -15.60 -19.37
C GLU A 142 -15.48 -17.09 -19.69
N VAL A 143 -16.66 -17.61 -19.61
CA VAL A 143 -16.95 -19.02 -19.92
C VAL A 143 -17.16 -19.17 -21.42
#